data_c432cf0b657a264d02811ca0b73fffa6
#
_entry.id   c432cf0b657a264d02811ca0b73fffa6
#
_cell.length_a   1.000
_cell.length_b   1.000
_cell.length_c   1.000
_cell.angle_alpha   90.00
_cell.angle_beta   90.00
_cell.angle_gamma   90.00
#
_symmetry.space_group_name_H-M   'P 1'
#
loop_
_entity.id
_entity.type
_entity.pdbx_description
1 polymer ?
#
loop_
_entity_poly.entity_id
_entity_poly.type
_entity_poly.pdbx_seq_one_letter_code
_entity_poly.pdbx_strand_id
1 'polypeptide(L)'
;FNIEVRKQGMIIGDQTGIGKGRIAASMVRYAVNQGLQPIFITEKANLFSDLYRDLVAIGSSQLVPFIVNGKESKTDIKDEQGNIVYQAMPSTEQNRVFQDKKVPKKFDFVLATYSQFNSPEKKPEKPSFLSAIASDNIIIMDESHNSSGSSNTGEYMQAVLAKTKGVVFLSATFAKRPDNMPVYAMKTSISDANMSKEELVEAITKGGVAL
;
A
#
# COMPACT_ATOMS: atom_id res chain seq x y z
N PHE A 1 18.20 -7.72 0.59
CA PHE A 1 17.62 -6.42 0.94
C PHE A 1 16.84 -6.54 2.25
N ASN A 2 17.31 -5.93 3.30
CA ASN A 2 16.66 -6.04 4.61
C ASN A 2 15.88 -4.76 4.92
N ILE A 3 14.62 -4.73 4.47
CA ILE A 3 13.69 -3.62 4.70
C ILE A 3 13.52 -3.33 6.20
N GLU A 4 13.55 -4.39 7.03
CA GLU A 4 13.30 -4.28 8.47
C GLU A 4 14.45 -3.62 9.23
N VAL A 5 15.70 -4.02 8.94
CA VAL A 5 16.88 -3.50 9.66
C VAL A 5 17.13 -2.04 9.32
N ARG A 6 16.93 -1.66 8.06
CA ARG A 6 17.22 -0.29 7.58
C ARG A 6 16.02 0.64 7.65
N LYS A 7 14.81 0.13 7.90
CA LYS A 7 13.54 0.88 7.82
C LYS A 7 13.40 1.65 6.49
N GLN A 8 13.84 1.03 5.41
CA GLN A 8 13.91 1.62 4.07
C GLN A 8 12.74 1.22 3.20
N GLY A 9 12.49 2.04 2.18
CA GLY A 9 11.57 1.75 1.09
C GLY A 9 12.29 1.16 -0.12
N MET A 10 11.53 0.44 -0.94
CA MET A 10 11.99 -0.12 -2.21
C MET A 10 11.02 0.31 -3.31
N ILE A 11 11.57 0.78 -4.42
CA ILE A 11 10.79 1.11 -5.62
C ILE A 11 11.01 -0.01 -6.63
N ILE A 12 9.90 -0.57 -7.14
CA ILE A 12 9.89 -1.53 -8.23
C ILE A 12 9.18 -0.87 -9.40
N GLY A 13 9.98 -0.31 -10.29
CA GLY A 13 9.56 0.51 -11.43
C GLY A 13 9.33 -0.25 -12.73
N ASP A 14 9.23 -1.58 -12.69
CA ASP A 14 9.13 -2.42 -13.87
C ASP A 14 7.84 -2.17 -14.66
N GLN A 15 7.93 -2.37 -15.98
CA GLN A 15 6.78 -2.27 -16.88
C GLN A 15 5.66 -3.25 -16.52
N THR A 16 4.47 -2.98 -17.02
CA THR A 16 3.31 -3.86 -16.87
C THR A 16 3.62 -5.26 -17.42
N GLY A 17 3.24 -6.30 -16.68
CA GLY A 17 3.37 -7.69 -17.11
C GLY A 17 4.61 -8.47 -16.62
N ILE A 18 5.57 -7.82 -15.95
CA ILE A 18 6.82 -8.45 -15.49
C ILE A 18 6.71 -9.09 -14.08
N GLY A 19 5.50 -9.42 -13.62
CA GLY A 19 5.35 -10.16 -12.36
C GLY A 19 5.33 -9.31 -11.09
N LYS A 20 5.03 -8.01 -11.17
CA LYS A 20 4.86 -7.14 -9.99
C LYS A 20 3.87 -7.70 -8.97
N GLY A 21 2.78 -8.32 -9.42
CA GLY A 21 1.80 -8.96 -8.56
C GLY A 21 2.41 -10.09 -7.72
N ARG A 22 3.26 -10.94 -8.33
CA ARG A 22 3.98 -12.00 -7.59
C ARG A 22 4.99 -11.45 -6.60
N ILE A 23 5.61 -10.31 -6.92
CA ILE A 23 6.50 -9.63 -5.97
C ILE A 23 5.67 -9.11 -4.79
N ALA A 24 4.52 -8.46 -5.06
CA ALA A 24 3.60 -8.02 -4.02
C ALA A 24 3.15 -9.18 -3.12
N ALA A 25 2.70 -10.28 -3.72
CA ALA A 25 2.31 -11.49 -3.00
C ALA A 25 3.45 -12.09 -2.16
N SER A 26 4.67 -12.11 -2.71
CA SER A 26 5.86 -12.58 -2.00
C SER A 26 6.20 -11.69 -0.80
N MET A 27 6.04 -10.37 -0.92
CA MET A 27 6.25 -9.42 0.17
C MET A 27 5.18 -9.55 1.25
N VAL A 28 3.92 -9.78 0.89
CA VAL A 28 2.85 -10.11 1.86
C VAL A 28 3.24 -11.36 2.65
N ARG A 29 3.57 -12.46 1.95
CA ARG A 29 3.98 -13.71 2.60
C ARG A 29 5.20 -13.53 3.51
N TYR A 30 6.21 -12.81 3.04
CA TYR A 30 7.40 -12.53 3.82
C TYR A 30 7.05 -11.80 5.13
N ALA A 31 6.28 -10.72 5.05
CA ALA A 31 5.90 -9.94 6.22
C ALA A 31 5.05 -10.74 7.22
N VAL A 32 4.11 -11.55 6.72
CA VAL A 32 3.31 -12.45 7.58
C VAL A 32 4.21 -13.47 8.28
N ASN A 33 5.19 -14.04 7.60
CA ASN A 33 6.16 -14.96 8.21
C ASN A 33 7.07 -14.29 9.27
N GLN A 34 7.19 -12.95 9.23
CA GLN A 34 7.85 -12.16 10.28
C GLN A 34 6.90 -11.79 11.44
N GLY A 35 5.67 -12.31 11.44
CA GLY A 35 4.66 -12.01 12.46
C GLY A 35 3.97 -10.65 12.30
N LEU A 36 4.11 -10.01 11.15
CA LEU A 36 3.44 -8.76 10.82
C LEU A 36 2.08 -9.02 10.15
N GLN A 37 1.23 -8.00 10.12
CA GLN A 37 -0.01 -7.96 9.33
C GLN A 37 0.14 -6.89 8.24
N PRO A 38 0.88 -7.16 7.14
CA PRO A 38 1.23 -6.15 6.15
C PRO A 38 0.00 -5.53 5.50
N ILE A 39 0.16 -4.31 4.99
CA ILE A 39 -0.91 -3.53 4.40
C ILE A 39 -0.64 -3.41 2.90
N PHE A 40 -1.55 -3.92 2.07
CA PHE A 40 -1.53 -3.74 0.63
C PHE A 40 -2.55 -2.68 0.23
N ILE A 41 -2.09 -1.64 -0.47
CA ILE A 41 -2.94 -0.55 -0.94
C ILE A 41 -2.83 -0.45 -2.46
N THR A 42 -3.97 -0.38 -3.13
CA THR A 42 -4.05 -0.26 -4.59
C THR A 42 -5.09 0.76 -5.05
N GLU A 43 -5.16 1.03 -6.33
CA GLU A 43 -6.11 1.99 -6.90
C GLU A 43 -7.55 1.46 -6.86
N LYS A 44 -7.77 0.19 -7.24
CA LYS A 44 -9.10 -0.38 -7.45
C LYS A 44 -9.26 -1.72 -6.74
N ALA A 45 -10.44 -1.94 -6.16
CA ALA A 45 -10.72 -3.15 -5.41
C ALA A 45 -10.72 -4.46 -6.24
N ASN A 46 -10.93 -4.39 -7.56
CA ASN A 46 -10.83 -5.57 -8.42
C ASN A 46 -9.40 -6.17 -8.43
N LEU A 47 -8.37 -5.36 -8.17
CA LEU A 47 -6.99 -5.82 -8.06
C LEU A 47 -6.73 -6.69 -6.82
N PHE A 48 -7.65 -6.74 -5.86
CA PHE A 48 -7.57 -7.69 -4.73
C PHE A 48 -7.64 -9.15 -5.20
N SER A 49 -8.47 -9.43 -6.21
CA SER A 49 -8.56 -10.77 -6.81
C SER A 49 -7.27 -11.13 -7.58
N ASP A 50 -6.63 -10.15 -8.20
CA ASP A 50 -5.34 -10.36 -8.87
C ASP A 50 -4.24 -10.68 -7.85
N LEU A 51 -4.17 -9.97 -6.74
CA LEU A 51 -3.24 -10.30 -5.65
C LEU A 51 -3.52 -11.69 -5.07
N TYR A 52 -4.80 -12.05 -4.88
CA TYR A 52 -5.16 -13.37 -4.39
C TYR A 52 -4.69 -14.48 -5.34
N ARG A 53 -4.90 -14.31 -6.65
CA ARG A 53 -4.39 -15.24 -7.67
C ARG A 53 -2.86 -15.40 -7.59
N ASP A 54 -2.14 -14.30 -7.38
CA ASP A 54 -0.70 -14.33 -7.20
C ASP A 54 -0.28 -15.01 -5.89
N LEU A 55 -1.04 -14.83 -4.79
CA LEU A 55 -0.83 -15.57 -3.54
C LEU A 55 -1.05 -17.08 -3.73
N VAL A 56 -2.09 -17.48 -4.46
CA VAL A 56 -2.33 -18.89 -4.82
C VAL A 56 -1.13 -19.43 -5.62
N ALA A 57 -0.66 -18.69 -6.62
CA ALA A 57 0.45 -19.10 -7.48
C ALA A 57 1.77 -19.32 -6.73
N ILE A 58 1.98 -18.64 -5.59
CA ILE A 58 3.15 -18.83 -4.74
C ILE A 58 2.88 -19.76 -3.54
N GLY A 59 1.75 -20.48 -3.53
CA GLY A 59 1.41 -21.43 -2.46
C GLY A 59 1.02 -20.77 -1.14
N SER A 60 0.38 -19.61 -1.16
CA SER A 60 -0.01 -18.83 0.01
C SER A 60 -1.51 -18.52 0.05
N SER A 61 -2.35 -19.40 -0.51
CA SER A 61 -3.81 -19.25 -0.57
C SER A 61 -4.50 -19.25 0.79
N GLN A 62 -3.83 -19.74 1.84
CA GLN A 62 -4.34 -19.80 3.20
C GLN A 62 -4.36 -18.45 3.92
N LEU A 63 -3.68 -17.43 3.39
CA LEU A 63 -3.60 -16.11 4.02
C LEU A 63 -4.94 -15.37 3.91
N VAL A 64 -5.48 -14.96 5.05
CA VAL A 64 -6.81 -14.36 5.18
C VAL A 64 -6.72 -12.84 5.23
N PRO A 65 -7.33 -12.10 4.27
CA PRO A 65 -7.29 -10.64 4.24
C PRO A 65 -8.35 -10.01 5.15
N PHE A 66 -7.99 -8.91 5.82
CA PHE A 66 -8.92 -7.92 6.31
C PHE A 66 -9.14 -6.86 5.22
N ILE A 67 -10.36 -6.79 4.67
CA ILE A 67 -10.69 -5.88 3.58
C ILE A 67 -11.30 -4.60 4.15
N VAL A 68 -10.60 -3.47 3.98
CA VAL A 68 -11.13 -2.15 4.30
C VAL A 68 -12.08 -1.73 3.19
N ASN A 69 -13.36 -1.63 3.50
CA ASN A 69 -14.41 -1.37 2.54
C ASN A 69 -15.16 -0.06 2.81
N GLY A 70 -15.65 0.58 1.75
CA GLY A 70 -16.68 1.61 1.80
C GLY A 70 -18.07 1.01 1.59
N LYS A 71 -19.11 1.79 1.85
CA LYS A 71 -20.51 1.33 1.78
C LYS A 71 -20.93 0.77 0.40
N GLU A 72 -20.29 1.17 -0.66
CA GLU A 72 -20.68 0.85 -2.05
C GLU A 72 -19.63 0.07 -2.84
N SER A 73 -18.50 -0.29 -2.25
CA SER A 73 -17.43 -0.93 -2.98
C SER A 73 -17.66 -2.43 -3.12
N LYS A 74 -17.60 -2.93 -4.34
CA LYS A 74 -17.56 -4.35 -4.66
C LYS A 74 -16.12 -4.84 -4.41
N THR A 75 -15.88 -5.32 -3.20
CA THR A 75 -14.55 -5.73 -2.74
C THR A 75 -14.40 -7.25 -2.59
N ASP A 76 -15.36 -8.01 -3.13
CA ASP A 76 -15.30 -9.46 -3.09
C ASP A 76 -14.06 -9.96 -3.84
N ILE A 77 -13.32 -10.82 -3.17
CA ILE A 77 -12.18 -11.52 -3.78
C ILE A 77 -12.69 -12.81 -4.41
N LYS A 78 -12.41 -12.98 -5.69
CA LYS A 78 -12.87 -14.12 -6.47
C LYS A 78 -11.68 -14.97 -6.94
N ASP A 79 -11.94 -16.27 -7.02
CA ASP A 79 -11.04 -17.21 -7.67
C ASP A 79 -11.13 -17.12 -9.22
N GLU A 80 -10.35 -17.94 -9.92
CA GLU A 80 -10.35 -18.00 -11.40
C GLU A 80 -11.68 -18.48 -12.00
N GLN A 81 -12.48 -19.19 -11.23
CA GLN A 81 -13.80 -19.68 -11.60
C GLN A 81 -14.90 -18.65 -11.32
N GLY A 82 -14.55 -17.51 -10.69
CA GLY A 82 -15.49 -16.45 -10.32
C GLY A 82 -16.22 -16.67 -9.00
N ASN A 83 -15.87 -17.71 -8.23
CA ASN A 83 -16.43 -17.95 -6.91
C ASN A 83 -15.86 -16.97 -5.90
N ILE A 84 -16.70 -16.49 -4.97
CA ILE A 84 -16.25 -15.59 -3.91
C ILE A 84 -15.47 -16.40 -2.86
N VAL A 85 -14.22 -16.02 -2.64
CA VAL A 85 -13.33 -16.65 -1.65
C VAL A 85 -13.30 -15.85 -0.35
N TYR A 86 -13.22 -14.53 -0.44
CA TYR A 86 -13.24 -13.63 0.70
C TYR A 86 -14.16 -12.44 0.46
N GLN A 87 -14.83 -12.01 1.52
CA GLN A 87 -15.67 -10.82 1.54
C GLN A 87 -15.28 -9.89 2.67
N ALA A 88 -15.52 -8.60 2.47
CA ALA A 88 -15.37 -7.63 3.55
C ALA A 88 -16.38 -7.93 4.68
N MET A 89 -15.96 -7.69 5.91
CA MET A 89 -16.84 -7.77 7.06
C MET A 89 -17.98 -6.74 6.95
N PRO A 90 -19.15 -6.99 7.59
CA PRO A 90 -20.20 -5.99 7.70
C PRO A 90 -19.67 -4.65 8.24
N SER A 91 -20.22 -3.53 7.77
CA SER A 91 -19.75 -2.19 8.13
C SER A 91 -19.74 -1.93 9.64
N THR A 92 -20.69 -2.48 10.37
CA THR A 92 -20.77 -2.37 11.83
C THR A 92 -19.58 -3.03 12.53
N GLU A 93 -19.16 -4.19 12.03
CA GLU A 93 -17.99 -4.91 12.56
C GLU A 93 -16.69 -4.23 12.16
N GLN A 94 -16.60 -3.76 10.90
CA GLN A 94 -15.44 -2.97 10.47
C GLN A 94 -15.26 -1.71 11.32
N ASN A 95 -16.34 -1.00 11.64
CA ASN A 95 -16.26 0.22 12.47
C ASN A 95 -15.68 -0.06 13.86
N ARG A 96 -15.98 -1.21 14.46
CA ARG A 96 -15.33 -1.64 15.73
C ARG A 96 -13.82 -1.81 15.54
N VAL A 97 -13.40 -2.48 14.48
CA VAL A 97 -11.98 -2.66 14.15
C VAL A 97 -11.28 -1.31 13.96
N PHE A 98 -11.94 -0.35 13.30
CA PHE A 98 -11.38 0.99 13.12
C PHE A 98 -11.26 1.77 14.44
N GLN A 99 -12.24 1.64 15.34
CA GLN A 99 -12.22 2.24 16.67
C GLN A 99 -11.12 1.62 17.55
N ASP A 100 -10.97 0.29 17.50
CA ASP A 100 -9.95 -0.44 18.25
C ASP A 100 -8.53 -0.20 17.69
N LYS A 101 -8.42 0.37 16.48
CA LYS A 101 -7.16 0.66 15.78
C LYS A 101 -6.23 -0.56 15.70
N LYS A 102 -6.79 -1.73 15.58
CA LYS A 102 -6.07 -2.99 15.56
C LYS A 102 -6.74 -4.01 14.67
N VAL A 103 -5.96 -4.67 13.81
CA VAL A 103 -6.45 -5.77 12.98
C VAL A 103 -6.63 -7.02 13.85
N PRO A 104 -7.82 -7.67 13.81
CA PRO A 104 -8.04 -8.93 14.54
C PRO A 104 -7.07 -10.02 14.08
N LYS A 105 -6.61 -10.84 15.03
CA LYS A 105 -5.61 -11.91 14.77
C LYS A 105 -6.04 -12.98 13.77
N LYS A 106 -7.33 -13.10 13.49
CA LYS A 106 -7.85 -14.03 12.48
C LYS A 106 -7.53 -13.61 11.04
N PHE A 107 -7.03 -12.39 10.83
CA PHE A 107 -6.59 -11.87 9.54
C PHE A 107 -5.08 -11.80 9.49
N ASP A 108 -4.49 -12.20 8.37
CA ASP A 108 -3.05 -12.23 8.17
C ASP A 108 -2.50 -10.93 7.59
N PHE A 109 -3.30 -10.21 6.78
CA PHE A 109 -2.91 -8.96 6.14
C PHE A 109 -4.12 -8.05 5.86
N VAL A 110 -3.86 -6.82 5.44
CA VAL A 110 -4.89 -5.81 5.19
C VAL A 110 -4.91 -5.44 3.72
N LEU A 111 -6.11 -5.33 3.15
CA LEU A 111 -6.37 -4.82 1.80
C LEU A 111 -7.14 -3.51 1.86
N ALA A 112 -6.69 -2.50 1.13
CA ALA A 112 -7.37 -1.23 1.02
C ALA A 112 -7.17 -0.59 -0.36
N THR A 113 -8.04 0.34 -0.72
CA THR A 113 -7.81 1.23 -1.86
C THR A 113 -7.48 2.63 -1.37
N TYR A 114 -6.74 3.41 -2.17
CA TYR A 114 -6.40 4.80 -1.83
C TYR A 114 -7.63 5.64 -1.53
N SER A 115 -8.74 5.40 -2.24
CA SER A 115 -10.01 6.10 -2.05
C SER A 115 -10.59 6.00 -0.64
N GLN A 116 -10.20 4.98 0.15
CA GLN A 116 -10.65 4.84 1.54
C GLN A 116 -10.06 5.91 2.46
N PHE A 117 -9.03 6.63 2.01
CA PHE A 117 -8.25 7.59 2.79
C PHE A 117 -8.26 9.02 2.21
N ASN A 118 -9.10 9.30 1.20
CA ASN A 118 -9.12 10.56 0.46
C ASN A 118 -9.59 11.80 1.24
N SER A 119 -10.13 11.64 2.42
CA SER A 119 -10.64 12.78 3.22
C SER A 119 -10.35 12.57 4.70
N PRO A 120 -9.08 12.61 5.10
CA PRO A 120 -8.69 12.28 6.48
C PRO A 120 -9.30 13.25 7.52
N GLU A 121 -9.54 14.50 7.15
CA GLU A 121 -10.15 15.49 8.04
C GLU A 121 -11.65 15.31 8.22
N LYS A 122 -12.36 14.92 7.13
CA LYS A 122 -13.83 14.80 7.13
C LYS A 122 -14.31 13.44 7.65
N LYS A 123 -13.51 12.39 7.45
CA LYS A 123 -13.81 11.00 7.83
C LYS A 123 -12.55 10.36 8.43
N PRO A 124 -12.23 10.67 9.70
CA PRO A 124 -10.95 10.32 10.31
C PRO A 124 -10.83 8.85 10.73
N GLU A 125 -11.91 8.06 10.77
CA GLU A 125 -11.90 6.71 11.33
C GLU A 125 -10.93 5.78 10.60
N LYS A 126 -11.06 5.67 9.27
CA LYS A 126 -10.18 4.82 8.45
C LYS A 126 -8.75 5.35 8.36
N PRO A 127 -8.52 6.65 8.13
CA PRO A 127 -7.19 7.23 8.21
C PRO A 127 -6.52 7.02 9.57
N SER A 128 -7.25 7.25 10.66
CA SER A 128 -6.72 7.02 12.02
C SER A 128 -6.36 5.54 12.26
N PHE A 129 -7.20 4.63 11.78
CA PHE A 129 -6.93 3.19 11.81
C PHE A 129 -5.66 2.85 11.00
N LEU A 130 -5.57 3.29 9.73
CA LEU A 130 -4.40 3.04 8.89
C LEU A 130 -3.11 3.57 9.54
N SER A 131 -3.14 4.80 10.05
CA SER A 131 -1.99 5.39 10.74
C SER A 131 -1.53 4.57 11.96
N ALA A 132 -2.48 3.98 12.68
CA ALA A 132 -2.17 3.15 13.84
C ALA A 132 -1.56 1.80 13.45
N ILE A 133 -2.16 1.09 12.48
CA ILE A 133 -1.67 -0.23 12.07
C ILE A 133 -0.42 -0.17 11.19
N ALA A 134 -0.11 0.99 10.61
CA ALA A 134 1.10 1.20 9.82
C ALA A 134 2.37 1.28 10.68
N SER A 135 2.24 1.66 11.95
CA SER A 135 3.37 1.74 12.87
C SER A 135 4.03 0.37 13.02
N ASP A 136 5.35 0.35 12.83
CA ASP A 136 6.16 -0.88 12.88
C ASP A 136 5.71 -2.01 11.93
N ASN A 137 5.02 -1.67 10.84
CA ASN A 137 4.50 -2.58 9.84
C ASN A 137 5.09 -2.31 8.46
N ILE A 138 4.83 -3.19 7.50
CA ILE A 138 5.22 -3.04 6.08
C ILE A 138 3.99 -2.63 5.29
N ILE A 139 4.15 -1.60 4.44
CA ILE A 139 3.14 -1.18 3.46
C ILE A 139 3.62 -1.53 2.05
N ILE A 140 2.74 -2.12 1.27
CA ILE A 140 2.94 -2.41 -0.16
C ILE A 140 1.96 -1.53 -0.92
N MET A 141 2.49 -0.59 -1.69
CA MET A 141 1.71 0.40 -2.44
C MET A 141 1.75 0.06 -3.93
N ASP A 142 0.67 -0.51 -4.42
CA ASP A 142 0.51 -0.82 -5.84
C ASP A 142 -0.07 0.39 -6.58
N GLU A 143 0.39 0.62 -7.82
CA GLU A 143 0.09 1.82 -8.61
C GLU A 143 0.25 3.12 -7.78
N SER A 144 1.35 3.20 -7.07
CA SER A 144 1.63 4.20 -6.02
C SER A 144 1.62 5.64 -6.54
N HIS A 145 1.75 5.87 -7.85
CA HIS A 145 1.63 7.19 -8.46
C HIS A 145 0.24 7.83 -8.22
N ASN A 146 -0.78 7.05 -7.91
CA ASN A 146 -2.13 7.55 -7.59
C ASN A 146 -2.27 8.16 -6.18
N SER A 147 -1.31 7.90 -5.30
CA SER A 147 -1.28 8.46 -3.94
C SER A 147 -0.26 9.57 -3.79
N SER A 148 0.42 9.92 -4.85
CA SER A 148 1.49 10.89 -4.88
C SER A 148 0.97 12.27 -5.30
N GLY A 149 1.56 13.31 -4.79
CA GLY A 149 1.20 14.69 -5.10
C GLY A 149 0.87 15.53 -3.86
N SER A 150 0.62 16.81 -4.10
CA SER A 150 0.26 17.81 -3.08
C SER A 150 -1.20 17.74 -2.63
N SER A 151 -1.90 16.65 -2.89
CA SER A 151 -3.25 16.43 -2.39
C SER A 151 -3.24 16.07 -0.91
N ASN A 152 -4.33 16.36 -0.20
CA ASN A 152 -4.50 15.97 1.21
C ASN A 152 -4.24 14.48 1.45
N THR A 153 -4.51 13.64 0.44
CA THR A 153 -4.21 12.20 0.46
C THR A 153 -2.72 11.92 0.38
N GLY A 154 -1.98 12.65 -0.45
CA GLY A 154 -0.54 12.50 -0.59
C GLY A 154 0.20 12.90 0.68
N GLU A 155 -0.13 14.03 1.30
CA GLU A 155 0.46 14.48 2.56
C GLU A 155 0.13 13.51 3.71
N TYR A 156 -1.10 13.05 3.78
CA TYR A 156 -1.51 12.04 4.74
C TYR A 156 -0.70 10.74 4.56
N MET A 157 -0.54 10.24 3.32
CA MET A 157 0.24 9.03 3.06
C MET A 157 1.71 9.21 3.43
N GLN A 158 2.33 10.36 3.16
CA GLN A 158 3.68 10.65 3.62
C GLN A 158 3.80 10.53 5.14
N ALA A 159 2.86 11.10 5.90
CA ALA A 159 2.84 11.00 7.36
C ALA A 159 2.67 9.55 7.85
N VAL A 160 1.88 8.74 7.15
CA VAL A 160 1.73 7.30 7.44
C VAL A 160 3.03 6.57 7.18
N LEU A 161 3.65 6.78 6.02
CA LEU A 161 4.89 6.11 5.61
C LEU A 161 6.06 6.43 6.54
N ALA A 162 6.11 7.63 7.10
CA ALA A 162 7.13 8.00 8.08
C ALA A 162 7.18 7.07 9.30
N LYS A 163 6.05 6.49 9.68
CA LYS A 163 5.90 5.60 10.85
C LYS A 163 6.11 4.12 10.53
N THR A 164 6.15 3.73 9.25
CA THR A 164 6.26 2.33 8.86
C THR A 164 7.64 1.75 9.14
N LYS A 165 7.72 0.44 9.27
CA LYS A 165 8.95 -0.33 9.33
C LYS A 165 9.61 -0.41 7.94
N GLY A 166 8.80 -0.45 6.89
CA GLY A 166 9.25 -0.45 5.51
C GLY A 166 8.11 -0.25 4.53
N VAL A 167 8.45 0.16 3.31
CA VAL A 167 7.49 0.38 2.23
C VAL A 167 8.01 -0.22 0.92
N VAL A 168 7.11 -0.82 0.16
CA VAL A 168 7.38 -1.27 -1.21
C VAL A 168 6.46 -0.51 -2.14
N PHE A 169 7.06 0.25 -3.05
CA PHE A 169 6.35 0.97 -4.10
C PHE A 169 6.37 0.15 -5.39
N LEU A 170 5.20 -0.18 -5.90
CA LEU A 170 5.02 -0.87 -7.18
C LEU A 170 4.36 0.09 -8.15
N SER A 171 5.07 0.53 -9.18
CA SER A 171 4.51 1.41 -10.20
C SER A 171 5.36 1.41 -11.46
N ALA A 172 4.74 1.15 -12.59
CA ALA A 172 5.39 1.29 -13.90
C ALA A 172 5.67 2.76 -14.27
N THR A 173 5.05 3.70 -13.56
CA THR A 173 5.06 5.13 -13.89
C THR A 173 5.45 6.01 -12.71
N PHE A 174 6.29 5.49 -11.80
CA PHE A 174 6.65 6.21 -10.57
C PHE A 174 7.30 7.58 -10.84
N ALA A 175 8.09 7.72 -11.88
CA ALA A 175 8.77 8.96 -12.26
C ALA A 175 8.02 9.78 -13.32
N LYS A 176 6.75 9.46 -13.63
CA LYS A 176 5.98 10.13 -14.68
C LYS A 176 5.75 11.63 -14.41
N ARG A 177 5.68 12.02 -13.14
CA ARG A 177 5.50 13.41 -12.70
C ARG A 177 6.47 13.74 -11.58
N PRO A 178 7.22 14.84 -11.68
CA PRO A 178 8.13 15.27 -10.63
C PRO A 178 7.46 15.49 -9.28
N ASP A 179 6.21 15.96 -9.26
CA ASP A 179 5.40 16.18 -8.06
C ASP A 179 5.04 14.89 -7.31
N ASN A 180 5.22 13.72 -7.93
CA ASN A 180 5.05 12.42 -7.29
C ASN A 180 6.26 12.01 -6.41
N MET A 181 7.43 12.56 -6.67
CA MET A 181 8.69 12.15 -6.05
C MET A 181 8.75 12.26 -4.53
N PRO A 182 8.08 13.25 -3.88
CA PRO A 182 8.11 13.34 -2.41
C PRO A 182 7.61 12.10 -1.68
N VAL A 183 6.64 11.35 -2.24
CA VAL A 183 6.19 10.09 -1.65
C VAL A 183 7.24 9.00 -1.79
N TYR A 184 7.88 8.92 -2.95
CA TYR A 184 8.95 7.95 -3.21
C TYR A 184 10.25 8.26 -2.47
N ALA A 185 10.50 9.54 -2.18
CA ALA A 185 11.63 9.93 -1.34
C ALA A 185 11.50 9.40 0.09
N MET A 186 10.25 9.18 0.55
CA MET A 186 10.04 8.63 1.88
C MET A 186 10.68 7.24 1.99
N LYS A 187 11.63 7.13 2.94
CA LYS A 187 12.32 5.87 3.27
C LYS A 187 13.12 5.21 2.14
N THR A 188 13.37 5.91 1.04
CA THR A 188 14.30 5.45 0.00
C THR A 188 15.60 6.26 0.05
N SER A 189 16.62 5.81 -0.68
CA SER A 189 17.89 6.54 -0.79
C SER A 189 17.77 7.92 -1.44
N ILE A 190 16.63 8.24 -2.04
CA ILE A 190 16.33 9.59 -2.55
C ILE A 190 16.35 10.60 -1.39
N SER A 191 15.91 10.20 -0.19
CA SER A 191 15.97 11.05 1.00
C SER A 191 17.40 11.42 1.42
N ASP A 192 18.37 10.60 1.06
CA ASP A 192 19.80 10.82 1.42
C ASP A 192 20.41 11.98 0.60
N ALA A 193 19.75 12.42 -0.46
CA ALA A 193 20.17 13.56 -1.27
C ALA A 193 20.12 14.91 -0.52
N ASN A 194 19.50 14.93 0.66
CA ASN A 194 19.38 16.10 1.55
C ASN A 194 18.80 17.35 0.85
N MET A 195 17.87 17.13 -0.07
CA MET A 195 17.20 18.17 -0.84
C MET A 195 15.81 18.44 -0.27
N SER A 196 15.38 19.70 -0.32
CA SER A 196 13.98 20.04 -0.06
C SER A 196 13.06 19.42 -1.11
N LYS A 197 11.75 19.37 -0.82
CA LYS A 197 10.75 18.85 -1.75
C LYS A 197 10.77 19.61 -3.09
N GLU A 198 10.89 20.93 -3.00
CA GLU A 198 10.95 21.84 -4.14
C GLU A 198 12.22 21.63 -4.97
N GLU A 199 13.35 21.53 -4.33
CA GLU A 199 14.65 21.27 -4.97
C GLU A 199 14.66 19.89 -5.65
N LEU A 200 14.09 18.88 -5.03
CA LEU A 200 13.98 17.54 -5.61
C LEU A 200 13.12 17.56 -6.89
N VAL A 201 11.95 18.19 -6.81
CA VAL A 201 11.06 18.34 -7.97
C VAL A 201 11.74 19.13 -9.09
N GLU A 202 12.43 20.23 -8.75
CA GLU A 202 13.14 21.06 -9.73
C GLU A 202 14.31 20.30 -10.38
N ALA A 203 15.10 19.56 -9.61
CA ALA A 203 16.22 18.77 -10.12
C ALA A 203 15.75 17.68 -11.10
N ILE A 204 14.66 16.98 -10.77
CA ILE A 204 14.07 15.95 -11.65
C ILE A 204 13.48 16.56 -12.90
N THR A 205 12.81 17.72 -12.79
CA THR A 205 12.22 18.42 -13.93
C THR A 205 13.29 18.92 -14.89
N LYS A 206 14.40 19.47 -14.37
CA LYS A 206 15.52 19.98 -15.19
C LYS A 206 16.44 18.87 -15.70
N GLY A 207 16.62 17.81 -14.92
CA GLY A 207 17.55 16.72 -15.23
C GLY A 207 17.05 15.78 -16.32
N GLY A 208 15.76 15.84 -16.66
CA GLY A 208 15.14 14.93 -17.62
C GLY A 208 15.41 13.48 -17.23
N VAL A 209 14.66 12.93 -16.30
CA VAL A 209 14.83 11.51 -15.92
C VAL A 209 14.48 10.64 -17.13
N ALA A 210 15.50 10.36 -17.94
CA ALA A 210 15.46 9.22 -18.84
C ALA A 210 15.66 7.96 -17.95
N LEU A 211 14.57 7.31 -17.62
CA LEU A 211 14.57 5.99 -17.01
C LEU A 211 14.34 4.93 -18.06
#